data_66cab72e5a1c50dca966b040251091b1
#
_entry.id   66cab72e5a1c50dca966b040251091b1
#
_cell.length_a   1.000
_cell.length_b   1.000
_cell.length_c   1.000
_cell.angle_alpha   90.00
_cell.angle_beta   90.00
_cell.angle_gamma   90.00
#
_symmetry.space_group_name_H-M   'P 1'
#
loop_
_entity.id
_entity.type
_entity.pdbx_description
1 polymer ?
#
loop_
_entity_poly.entity_id
_entity_poly.type
_entity_poly.pdbx_seq_one_letter_code
_entity_poly.pdbx_strand_id
1 'polypeptide(L)'
;MVAYKLFRVLKSGEITSLFINKTERLKKNVWLEAKPYPTDGYKFRPFWHCTENPIAPHLTENGRRWFKVEMEDYTEFNRPIFQGGKWFLAKKIRIL
;
A
#
# COMPACT_ATOMS: atom_id res chain seq x y z
N MET A 1 -6.04 -12.79 4.29
CA MET A 1 -4.62 -13.04 4.03
C MET A 1 -3.79 -11.87 4.51
N VAL A 2 -2.64 -12.14 5.07
CA VAL A 2 -1.72 -11.10 5.57
C VAL A 2 -0.66 -10.80 4.51
N ALA A 3 -0.39 -9.53 4.30
CA ALA A 3 0.66 -9.05 3.39
C ALA A 3 1.34 -7.83 4.01
N TYR A 4 2.13 -7.12 3.21
CA TYR A 4 2.88 -5.95 3.66
C TYR A 4 2.65 -4.78 2.72
N LYS A 5 2.64 -3.59 3.28
CA LYS A 5 2.51 -2.36 2.50
C LYS A 5 3.40 -1.27 3.08
N LEU A 6 4.07 -0.54 2.19
CA LEU A 6 4.90 0.60 2.56
C LEU A 6 4.01 1.86 2.61
N PHE A 7 4.02 2.53 3.76
CA PHE A 7 3.28 3.76 3.99
C PHE A 7 4.24 4.89 4.35
N ARG A 8 3.81 6.12 4.06
CA ARG A 8 4.48 7.32 4.55
C ARG A 8 4.10 7.52 6.02
N VAL A 9 5.09 7.80 6.86
CA VAL A 9 4.88 8.12 8.27
C VAL A 9 5.29 9.57 8.50
N LEU A 10 4.38 10.37 9.01
CA LEU A 10 4.61 11.79 9.31
C LEU A 10 5.35 11.93 10.64
N LYS A 11 5.88 13.14 10.90
CA LYS A 11 6.55 13.43 12.18
C LYS A 11 5.65 13.21 13.39
N SER A 12 4.35 13.39 13.23
CA SER A 12 3.35 13.12 14.26
C SER A 12 3.12 11.64 14.53
N GLY A 13 3.64 10.74 13.68
CA GLY A 13 3.37 9.31 13.72
C GLY A 13 2.15 8.90 12.89
N GLU A 14 1.47 9.84 12.28
CA GLU A 14 0.32 9.53 11.43
C GLU A 14 0.75 8.86 10.13
N ILE A 15 -0.11 7.98 9.60
CA ILE A 15 0.16 7.15 8.42
C ILE A 15 -0.61 7.72 7.23
N THR A 16 0.06 7.81 6.08
CA THR A 16 -0.58 8.20 4.82
C THR A 16 -0.13 7.29 3.68
N SER A 17 -0.86 7.31 2.57
CA SER A 17 -0.43 6.64 1.34
C SER A 17 0.81 7.31 0.76
N LEU A 18 1.58 6.57 -0.07
CA LEU A 18 2.82 7.09 -0.66
C LEU A 18 2.57 8.08 -1.79
N PHE A 19 1.70 7.73 -2.74
CA PHE A 19 1.57 8.48 -3.99
C PHE A 19 0.18 9.03 -4.23
N ILE A 20 -0.87 8.23 -3.95
CA ILE A 20 -2.25 8.59 -4.20
C ILE A 20 -2.87 8.99 -2.87
N ASN A 21 -3.57 10.15 -2.87
CA ASN A 21 -4.25 10.63 -1.67
C ASN A 21 -3.35 10.74 -0.43
N LYS A 22 -2.21 11.41 -0.61
CA LYS A 22 -1.19 11.55 0.44
C LYS A 22 -1.65 12.36 1.66
N THR A 23 -2.76 13.09 1.55
CA THR A 23 -3.27 13.93 2.63
C THR A 23 -4.21 13.20 3.57
N GLU A 24 -4.77 12.06 3.15
CA GLU A 24 -5.65 11.27 3.99
C GLU A 24 -4.87 10.56 5.09
N ARG A 25 -5.33 10.68 6.33
CA ARG A 25 -4.75 9.98 7.46
C ARG A 25 -5.40 8.61 7.61
N LEU A 26 -4.57 7.55 7.65
CA LEU A 26 -5.03 6.17 7.72
C LEU A 26 -4.92 5.68 9.16
N LYS A 27 -5.96 5.00 9.65
CA LYS A 27 -6.00 4.46 11.01
C LYS A 27 -5.70 2.98 10.99
N LYS A 28 -5.04 2.49 12.06
CA LYS A 28 -4.82 1.06 12.28
C LYS A 28 -6.09 0.38 12.75
N ASN A 29 -6.17 -0.93 12.54
CA ASN A 29 -7.24 -1.81 13.02
C ASN A 29 -8.63 -1.46 12.49
N VAL A 30 -8.71 -0.74 11.38
CA VAL A 30 -9.95 -0.37 10.71
C VAL A 30 -9.85 -0.81 9.25
N TRP A 31 -10.92 -1.41 8.73
CA TRP A 31 -10.97 -1.78 7.32
C TRP A 31 -11.04 -0.53 6.47
N LEU A 32 -10.09 -0.42 5.53
CA LEU A 32 -9.95 0.70 4.61
C LEU A 32 -10.32 0.23 3.20
N GLU A 33 -11.32 0.84 2.61
CA GLU A 33 -11.71 0.55 1.24
C GLU A 33 -10.86 1.35 0.25
N ALA A 34 -10.49 0.71 -0.86
CA ALA A 34 -9.81 1.39 -1.95
C ALA A 34 -10.79 2.35 -2.63
N LYS A 35 -10.35 3.59 -2.83
CA LYS A 35 -11.15 4.63 -3.47
C LYS A 35 -10.59 4.97 -4.84
N PRO A 36 -11.46 5.26 -5.84
CA PRO A 36 -11.00 5.64 -7.16
C PRO A 36 -10.55 7.10 -7.19
N TYR A 37 -9.25 7.34 -7.10
CA TYR A 37 -8.69 8.68 -7.24
C TYR A 37 -8.11 8.85 -8.64
N PRO A 38 -8.50 9.89 -9.39
CA PRO A 38 -7.86 10.20 -10.67
C PRO A 38 -6.43 10.65 -10.42
N THR A 39 -5.49 10.13 -11.21
CA THR A 39 -4.08 10.48 -11.13
C THR A 39 -3.60 10.94 -12.50
N ASP A 40 -3.04 12.15 -12.58
CA ASP A 40 -2.49 12.66 -13.82
C ASP A 40 -1.29 11.81 -14.28
N GLY A 41 -1.36 11.30 -15.52
CA GLY A 41 -0.27 10.55 -16.13
C GLY A 41 -0.09 9.12 -15.65
N TYR A 42 -0.92 8.63 -14.73
CA TYR A 42 -0.86 7.25 -14.25
C TYR A 42 -2.12 6.50 -14.63
N LYS A 43 -2.00 5.17 -14.82
CA LYS A 43 -3.16 4.32 -14.99
C LYS A 43 -4.02 4.38 -13.73
N PHE A 44 -5.33 4.48 -13.92
CA PHE A 44 -6.29 4.41 -12.84
C PHE A 44 -6.16 3.04 -12.15
N ARG A 45 -5.81 3.05 -10.86
CA ARG A 45 -5.65 1.83 -10.05
C ARG A 45 -6.34 2.04 -8.71
N PRO A 46 -7.61 1.62 -8.58
CA PRO A 46 -8.39 1.87 -7.36
C PRO A 46 -8.07 0.94 -6.19
N PHE A 47 -7.07 0.06 -6.33
CA PHE A 47 -6.77 -0.96 -5.32
C PHE A 47 -5.56 -0.62 -4.49
N TRP A 48 -5.51 -1.20 -3.28
CA TRP A 48 -4.33 -1.14 -2.43
C TRP A 48 -3.26 -2.09 -2.98
N HIS A 49 -2.06 -1.57 -3.18
CA HIS A 49 -0.92 -2.36 -3.65
C HIS A 49 -0.15 -2.90 -2.44
N CYS A 50 -0.12 -4.20 -2.29
CA CYS A 50 0.55 -4.87 -1.18
C CYS A 50 1.57 -5.88 -1.70
N THR A 51 2.56 -6.24 -0.89
CA THR A 51 3.59 -7.20 -1.25
C THR A 51 3.53 -8.44 -0.36
N GLU A 52 4.03 -9.56 -0.86
CA GLU A 52 4.16 -10.79 -0.08
C GLU A 52 5.17 -10.63 1.05
N ASN A 53 6.25 -9.89 0.81
CA ASN A 53 7.32 -9.62 1.77
C ASN A 53 7.56 -8.11 1.89
N PRO A 54 8.07 -7.61 3.02
CA PRO A 54 8.33 -6.17 3.19
C PRO A 54 9.59 -5.73 2.44
N ILE A 55 9.63 -5.99 1.15
CA ILE A 55 10.75 -5.68 0.25
C ILE A 55 10.21 -5.12 -1.05
N ALA A 56 10.65 -3.93 -1.40
CA ALA A 56 10.42 -3.33 -2.70
C ALA A 56 11.65 -2.47 -3.06
N PRO A 57 12.67 -3.07 -3.66
CA PRO A 57 13.96 -2.40 -3.88
C PRO A 57 13.88 -1.10 -4.69
N HIS A 58 12.83 -0.94 -5.50
CA HIS A 58 12.62 0.27 -6.30
C HIS A 58 12.01 1.44 -5.49
N LEU A 59 11.61 1.20 -4.24
CA LEU A 59 11.02 2.23 -3.36
C LEU A 59 11.99 2.57 -2.23
N THR A 60 12.12 3.87 -1.93
CA THR A 60 12.93 4.29 -0.79
C THR A 60 12.12 4.19 0.49
N GLU A 61 12.78 3.90 1.61
CA GLU A 61 12.14 3.82 2.93
C GLU A 61 12.31 5.10 3.74
N ASN A 62 12.92 6.14 3.19
CA ASN A 62 13.13 7.41 3.88
C ASN A 62 11.77 8.10 4.16
N GLY A 63 11.46 8.28 5.44
CA GLY A 63 10.16 8.81 5.87
C GLY A 63 8.99 7.85 5.66
N ARG A 64 9.29 6.58 5.43
CA ARG A 64 8.31 5.51 5.16
C ARG A 64 8.58 4.32 6.04
N ARG A 65 7.56 3.48 6.25
CA ARG A 65 7.69 2.25 7.02
C ARG A 65 6.78 1.17 6.48
N TRP A 66 7.25 -0.08 6.54
CA TRP A 66 6.47 -1.26 6.20
C TRP A 66 5.51 -1.60 7.34
N PHE A 67 4.26 -1.86 6.98
CA PHE A 67 3.25 -2.34 7.92
C PHE A 67 2.70 -3.66 7.45
N LYS A 68 2.42 -4.55 8.38
CA LYS A 68 1.66 -5.77 8.12
C LYS A 68 0.20 -5.39 7.95
N VAL A 69 -0.47 -5.92 6.93
CA VAL A 69 -1.86 -5.63 6.63
C VAL A 69 -2.63 -6.91 6.38
N GLU A 70 -3.91 -6.94 6.75
CA GLU A 70 -4.84 -7.96 6.29
C GLU A 70 -5.50 -7.46 5.01
N MET A 71 -5.83 -8.40 4.09
CA MET A 71 -6.44 -8.07 2.81
C MET A 71 -7.74 -8.84 2.62
N GLU A 72 -8.72 -8.19 1.99
CA GLU A 72 -9.94 -8.80 1.47
C GLU A 72 -10.12 -8.43 0.00
N ASP A 73 -10.77 -9.32 -0.76
CA ASP A 73 -11.05 -9.10 -2.19
C ASP A 73 -9.80 -8.71 -2.96
N TYR A 74 -8.77 -9.54 -2.90
CA TYR A 74 -7.49 -9.28 -3.54
C TYR A 74 -7.23 -10.21 -4.72
N THR A 75 -6.37 -9.75 -5.63
CA THR A 75 -5.82 -10.55 -6.73
C THR A 75 -4.30 -10.47 -6.69
N GLU A 76 -3.63 -11.53 -7.19
CA GLU A 76 -2.18 -11.58 -7.28
C GLU A 76 -1.71 -11.07 -8.66
N PHE A 77 -0.54 -10.44 -8.67
CA PHE A 77 0.16 -10.13 -9.92
C PHE A 77 1.66 -10.14 -9.68
N ASN A 78 2.42 -10.40 -10.75
CA ASN A 78 3.87 -10.47 -10.66
C ASN A 78 4.53 -9.24 -11.25
N ARG A 79 5.58 -8.78 -10.57
CA ARG A 79 6.48 -7.74 -11.04
C ARG A 79 7.89 -8.29 -11.12
N PRO A 80 8.82 -7.64 -11.85
CA PRO A 80 10.23 -8.03 -11.82
C PRO A 80 10.75 -8.11 -10.38
N ILE A 81 11.71 -8.99 -10.15
CA ILE A 81 12.28 -9.21 -8.80
C ILE A 81 12.81 -7.91 -8.20
N PHE A 82 13.40 -7.02 -9.00
CA PHE A 82 13.90 -5.74 -8.51
C PHE A 82 12.79 -4.79 -8.07
N GLN A 83 11.51 -5.10 -8.34
CA GLN A 83 10.35 -4.38 -7.85
C GLN A 83 9.58 -5.15 -6.78
N GLY A 84 10.17 -6.19 -6.21
CA GLY A 84 9.57 -6.95 -5.12
C GLY A 84 8.96 -8.29 -5.49
N GLY A 85 8.86 -8.64 -6.76
CA GLY A 85 8.35 -9.94 -7.23
C GLY A 85 6.83 -10.06 -7.14
N LYS A 86 6.31 -10.78 -6.14
CA LYS A 86 4.87 -11.01 -6.00
C LYS A 86 4.18 -9.84 -5.29
N TRP A 87 3.14 -9.30 -5.92
CA TRP A 87 2.32 -8.23 -5.39
C TRP A 87 0.84 -8.63 -5.35
N PHE A 88 0.06 -7.87 -4.60
CA PHE A 88 -1.39 -8.03 -4.51
C PHE A 88 -2.09 -6.70 -4.75
N LEU A 89 -3.25 -6.77 -5.38
CA LEU A 89 -4.17 -5.65 -5.50
C LEU A 89 -5.38 -5.97 -4.64
N ALA A 90 -5.57 -5.28 -3.54
CA ALA A 90 -6.65 -5.52 -2.59
C ALA A 90 -7.68 -4.40 -2.63
N LYS A 91 -8.96 -4.76 -2.58
CA LYS A 91 -10.05 -3.78 -2.46
C LYS A 91 -10.16 -3.21 -1.05
N LYS A 92 -9.81 -4.03 -0.05
CA LYS A 92 -9.86 -3.64 1.36
C LYS A 92 -8.61 -4.11 2.07
N ILE A 93 -8.09 -3.27 2.94
CA ILE A 93 -7.00 -3.63 3.85
C ILE A 93 -7.31 -3.15 5.26
N ARG A 94 -6.67 -3.81 6.22
CA ARG A 94 -6.66 -3.37 7.62
C ARG A 94 -5.20 -3.35 8.07
N ILE A 95 -4.72 -2.18 8.48
CA ILE A 95 -3.35 -2.01 8.99
C ILE A 95 -3.29 -2.58 10.41
N LEU A 96 -2.39 -3.49 10.63
CA LEU A 96 -2.25 -4.16 11.93
C LEU A 96 -1.29 -3.41 12.87
#